data_53adce8cac98e661d367303d2a80b647
#
_entry.id   53adce8cac98e661d367303d2a80b647
#
_cell.length_a   1.000
_cell.length_b   1.000
_cell.length_c   1.000
_cell.angle_alpha   90.00
_cell.angle_beta   90.00
_cell.angle_gamma   90.00
#
_symmetry.space_group_name_H-M   'P 1'
#
loop_
_entity.id
_entity.type
_entity.pdbx_description
1 polymer ?
#
loop_
_entity_poly.entity_id
_entity_poly.type
_entity_poly.pdbx_seq_one_letter_code
_entity_poly.pdbx_strand_id
1 'polypeptide(L)'
;MGKKLDKKAKAAVAKASKNAKAGKGIKKLRKLEGKLWTREYLLKIAEFDGATIAPANGAAARADAMGTLAGEHHKLLTSKKSVELVRSLAREAVAGEKIDDPQLLDEIRVLGRDQREASVIPTEEAEAWTKLTCEADAVWHKAKTANDWPA
;
A
#
# COMPACT_ATOMS: atom_id res chain seq x y z
N MET A 1 19.84 39.31 30.62
CA MET A 1 18.48 38.88 30.22
C MET A 1 18.36 38.47 28.75
N GLY A 2 19.14 38.98 27.80
CA GLY A 2 19.01 38.69 26.36
C GLY A 2 19.25 37.25 25.89
N LYS A 3 20.22 36.52 26.47
CA LYS A 3 20.57 35.12 26.05
C LYS A 3 19.46 34.07 26.28
N LYS A 4 18.59 34.25 27.28
CA LYS A 4 17.47 33.34 27.61
C LYS A 4 16.29 33.48 26.64
N LEU A 5 16.03 34.71 26.18
CA LEU A 5 14.98 35.04 25.21
C LEU A 5 15.34 34.49 23.81
N ASP A 6 16.60 34.61 23.40
CA ASP A 6 17.09 34.11 22.10
C ASP A 6 17.01 32.55 22.03
N LYS A 7 17.34 31.85 23.12
CA LYS A 7 17.24 30.40 23.19
C LYS A 7 15.79 29.90 23.10
N LYS A 8 14.84 30.63 23.69
CA LYS A 8 13.41 30.31 23.66
C LYS A 8 12.81 30.57 22.29
N ALA A 9 13.21 31.64 21.63
CA ALA A 9 12.79 31.97 20.27
C ALA A 9 13.33 30.95 19.25
N LYS A 10 14.62 30.58 19.33
CA LYS A 10 15.22 29.51 18.47
C LYS A 10 14.54 28.16 18.67
N ALA A 11 14.19 27.78 19.91
CA ALA A 11 13.47 26.57 20.20
C ALA A 11 12.03 26.60 19.62
N ALA A 12 11.33 27.72 19.69
CA ALA A 12 9.99 27.90 19.12
C ALA A 12 10.01 27.79 17.58
N VAL A 13 10.98 28.41 16.92
CA VAL A 13 11.16 28.34 15.46
C VAL A 13 11.50 26.90 15.02
N ALA A 14 12.39 26.22 15.74
CA ALA A 14 12.71 24.82 15.46
C ALA A 14 11.49 23.91 15.63
N LYS A 15 10.68 24.13 16.67
CA LYS A 15 9.43 23.41 16.91
C LYS A 15 8.39 23.66 15.83
N ALA A 16 8.23 24.90 15.36
CA ALA A 16 7.32 25.26 14.27
C ALA A 16 7.76 24.63 12.93
N SER A 17 9.06 24.61 12.64
CA SER A 17 9.64 23.98 11.45
C SER A 17 9.43 22.47 11.43
N LYS A 18 9.63 21.77 12.56
CA LYS A 18 9.38 20.34 12.71
C LYS A 18 7.90 20.00 12.50
N ASN A 19 6.98 20.83 13.04
CA ASN A 19 5.52 20.64 12.84
C ASN A 19 5.11 20.77 11.38
N ALA A 20 5.66 21.74 10.68
CA ALA A 20 5.38 21.94 9.25
C ALA A 20 5.91 20.76 8.41
N LYS A 21 7.03 20.15 8.82
CA LYS A 21 7.62 18.99 8.16
C LYS A 21 6.78 17.71 8.37
N ALA A 22 6.35 17.46 9.61
CA ALA A 22 5.43 16.34 9.94
C ALA A 22 4.10 16.48 9.17
N GLY A 23 3.49 17.66 9.13
CA GLY A 23 2.28 17.93 8.37
C GLY A 23 2.42 17.67 6.86
N LYS A 24 3.61 17.96 6.27
CA LYS A 24 3.90 17.62 4.87
C LYS A 24 4.07 16.11 4.68
N GLY A 25 4.66 15.41 5.63
CA GLY A 25 4.81 13.96 5.64
C GLY A 25 3.45 13.26 5.64
N ILE A 26 2.56 13.66 6.55
CA ILE A 26 1.20 13.14 6.66
C ILE A 26 0.39 13.36 5.37
N LYS A 27 0.47 14.54 4.75
CA LYS A 27 -0.18 14.78 3.45
C LYS A 27 0.33 13.84 2.34
N LYS A 28 1.64 13.53 2.34
CA LYS A 28 2.22 12.56 1.39
C LYS A 28 1.75 11.13 1.69
N LEU A 29 1.63 10.77 2.98
CA LEU A 29 1.10 9.49 3.41
C LEU A 29 -0.33 9.31 2.90
N ARG A 30 -1.23 10.25 3.16
CA ARG A 30 -2.63 10.20 2.67
C ARG A 30 -2.72 10.07 1.14
N LYS A 31 -1.82 10.72 0.42
CA LYS A 31 -1.73 10.57 -1.04
C LYS A 31 -1.23 9.19 -1.48
N LEU A 32 -0.31 8.60 -0.73
CA LEU A 32 0.18 7.24 -0.98
C LEU A 32 -0.94 6.22 -0.71
N GLU A 33 -1.56 6.30 0.46
CA GLU A 33 -2.68 5.44 0.87
C GLU A 33 -3.82 5.48 -0.15
N GLY A 34 -4.23 6.67 -0.57
CA GLY A 34 -5.27 6.81 -1.60
C GLY A 34 -4.92 6.13 -2.92
N LYS A 35 -3.63 6.16 -3.33
CA LYS A 35 -3.18 5.46 -4.54
C LYS A 35 -3.13 3.94 -4.35
N LEU A 36 -2.72 3.45 -3.19
CA LEU A 36 -2.72 2.02 -2.87
C LEU A 36 -4.15 1.50 -2.80
N TRP A 37 -5.02 2.19 -2.06
CA TRP A 37 -6.43 1.85 -1.95
C TRP A 37 -7.13 1.79 -3.31
N THR A 38 -6.88 2.76 -4.20
CA THR A 38 -7.49 2.76 -5.54
C THR A 38 -7.13 1.49 -6.32
N ARG A 39 -5.87 1.06 -6.28
CA ARG A 39 -5.45 -0.16 -6.98
C ARG A 39 -6.03 -1.42 -6.36
N GLU A 40 -6.01 -1.50 -5.06
CA GLU A 40 -6.60 -2.61 -4.32
C GLU A 40 -8.11 -2.71 -4.58
N TYR A 41 -8.82 -1.59 -4.56
CA TYR A 41 -10.24 -1.54 -4.88
C TYR A 41 -10.53 -2.04 -6.31
N LEU A 42 -9.74 -1.60 -7.29
CA LEU A 42 -9.90 -2.06 -8.67
C LEU A 42 -9.61 -3.56 -8.82
N LEU A 43 -8.59 -4.08 -8.14
CA LEU A 43 -8.32 -5.52 -8.09
C LEU A 43 -9.50 -6.29 -7.51
N LYS A 44 -10.09 -5.83 -6.41
CA LYS A 44 -11.25 -6.47 -5.78
C LYS A 44 -12.50 -6.42 -6.65
N ILE A 45 -12.72 -5.33 -7.37
CA ILE A 45 -13.85 -5.25 -8.34
C ILE A 45 -13.62 -6.22 -9.50
N ALA A 46 -12.41 -6.31 -10.05
CA ALA A 46 -12.11 -7.23 -11.14
C ALA A 46 -12.20 -8.71 -10.71
N GLU A 47 -11.79 -9.02 -9.47
CA GLU A 47 -11.96 -10.32 -8.84
C GLU A 47 -13.45 -10.70 -8.71
N PHE A 48 -14.25 -9.79 -8.16
CA PHE A 48 -15.70 -9.97 -8.01
C PHE A 48 -16.39 -10.14 -9.36
N ASP A 49 -16.07 -9.31 -10.35
CA ASP A 49 -16.61 -9.43 -11.71
C ASP A 49 -16.27 -10.79 -12.32
N GLY A 50 -15.02 -11.22 -12.20
CA GLY A 50 -14.55 -12.52 -12.67
C GLY A 50 -15.27 -13.72 -12.05
N ALA A 51 -15.59 -13.61 -10.77
CA ALA A 51 -16.27 -14.66 -10.02
C ALA A 51 -17.80 -14.71 -10.26
N THR A 52 -18.40 -13.66 -10.87
CA THR A 52 -19.86 -13.51 -10.96
C THR A 52 -20.38 -13.44 -12.38
N ILE A 53 -20.14 -12.36 -13.09
CA ILE A 53 -20.82 -12.01 -14.35
C ILE A 53 -19.92 -11.92 -15.57
N ALA A 54 -18.59 -11.89 -15.39
CA ALA A 54 -17.68 -11.68 -16.50
C ALA A 54 -17.70 -12.87 -17.48
N PRO A 55 -17.71 -12.61 -18.80
CA PRO A 55 -17.66 -13.66 -19.78
C PRO A 55 -16.39 -14.54 -19.68
N ALA A 56 -16.54 -15.84 -19.80
CA ALA A 56 -15.43 -16.81 -19.69
C ALA A 56 -14.34 -16.57 -20.75
N ASN A 57 -14.72 -16.12 -21.96
CA ASN A 57 -13.77 -15.83 -23.04
C ASN A 57 -12.85 -14.61 -22.76
N GLY A 58 -13.21 -13.79 -21.77
CA GLY A 58 -12.37 -12.66 -21.30
C GLY A 58 -11.39 -13.00 -20.18
N ALA A 59 -11.37 -14.25 -19.70
CA ALA A 59 -10.61 -14.64 -18.51
C ALA A 59 -9.11 -14.37 -18.63
N ALA A 60 -8.48 -14.70 -19.77
CA ALA A 60 -7.05 -14.48 -19.98
C ALA A 60 -6.69 -12.98 -20.00
N ALA A 61 -7.44 -12.17 -20.71
CA ALA A 61 -7.21 -10.73 -20.74
C ALA A 61 -7.41 -10.07 -19.37
N ARG A 62 -8.38 -10.55 -18.59
CA ARG A 62 -8.61 -10.11 -17.22
C ARG A 62 -7.45 -10.50 -16.31
N ALA A 63 -6.95 -11.73 -16.42
CA ALA A 63 -5.79 -12.20 -15.65
C ALA A 63 -4.54 -11.36 -15.94
N ASP A 64 -4.27 -11.03 -17.20
CA ASP A 64 -3.18 -10.15 -17.59
C ASP A 64 -3.32 -8.74 -16.99
N ALA A 65 -4.52 -8.17 -17.07
CA ALA A 65 -4.80 -6.84 -16.52
C ALA A 65 -4.67 -6.82 -14.98
N MET A 66 -5.14 -7.84 -14.30
CA MET A 66 -5.04 -7.97 -12.84
C MET A 66 -3.59 -8.19 -12.40
N GLY A 67 -2.82 -9.01 -13.12
CA GLY A 67 -1.39 -9.18 -12.88
C GLY A 67 -0.64 -7.84 -12.98
N THR A 68 -0.85 -7.12 -14.07
CA THR A 68 -0.24 -5.79 -14.27
C THR A 68 -0.60 -4.82 -13.14
N LEU A 69 -1.88 -4.74 -12.77
CA LEU A 69 -2.34 -3.85 -11.69
C LEU A 69 -1.77 -4.25 -10.33
N ALA A 70 -1.64 -5.55 -10.06
CA ALA A 70 -1.00 -6.07 -8.85
C ALA A 70 0.50 -5.72 -8.81
N GLY A 71 1.21 -5.86 -9.93
CA GLY A 71 2.60 -5.42 -10.06
C GLY A 71 2.78 -3.93 -9.82
N GLU A 72 1.89 -3.09 -10.36
CA GLU A 72 1.90 -1.64 -10.09
C GLU A 72 1.62 -1.31 -8.61
N HIS A 73 0.68 -2.02 -7.98
CA HIS A 73 0.38 -1.88 -6.55
C HIS A 73 1.62 -2.23 -5.72
N HIS A 74 2.20 -3.41 -5.96
CA HIS A 74 3.39 -3.91 -5.28
C HIS A 74 4.58 -2.96 -5.44
N LYS A 75 4.87 -2.51 -6.67
CA LYS A 75 5.93 -1.53 -6.97
C LYS A 75 5.73 -0.20 -6.26
N LEU A 76 4.49 0.28 -6.16
CA LEU A 76 4.18 1.50 -5.42
C LEU A 76 4.39 1.31 -3.91
N LEU A 77 3.93 0.19 -3.36
CA LEU A 77 4.04 -0.15 -1.94
C LEU A 77 5.51 -0.28 -1.51
N THR A 78 6.32 -1.00 -2.28
CA THR A 78 7.71 -1.33 -1.96
C THR A 78 8.75 -0.32 -2.47
N SER A 79 8.32 0.74 -3.20
CA SER A 79 9.25 1.74 -3.71
C SER A 79 10.08 2.39 -2.59
N LYS A 80 11.35 2.65 -2.87
CA LYS A 80 12.25 3.34 -1.92
C LYS A 80 11.63 4.61 -1.34
N LYS A 81 10.89 5.36 -2.18
CA LYS A 81 10.23 6.61 -1.78
C LYS A 81 9.08 6.36 -0.79
N SER A 82 8.28 5.32 -1.02
CA SER A 82 7.16 4.95 -0.15
C SER A 82 7.67 4.42 1.19
N VAL A 83 8.67 3.54 1.15
CA VAL A 83 9.29 2.95 2.35
C VAL A 83 9.95 4.04 3.21
N GLU A 84 10.73 4.95 2.61
CA GLU A 84 11.40 6.01 3.38
C GLU A 84 10.39 7.02 3.96
N LEU A 85 9.27 7.30 3.27
CA LEU A 85 8.21 8.14 3.81
C LEU A 85 7.63 7.54 5.10
N VAL A 86 7.22 6.26 5.07
CA VAL A 86 6.63 5.56 6.22
C VAL A 86 7.65 5.42 7.35
N ARG A 87 8.90 5.06 7.03
CA ARG A 87 9.99 4.99 8.01
C ARG A 87 10.31 6.34 8.67
N SER A 88 10.26 7.43 7.91
CA SER A 88 10.44 8.78 8.45
C SER A 88 9.35 9.13 9.45
N LEU A 89 8.09 8.88 9.10
CA LEU A 89 6.95 9.15 9.98
C LEU A 89 6.99 8.26 11.24
N ALA A 90 7.36 6.99 11.11
CA ALA A 90 7.53 6.10 12.26
C ALA A 90 8.61 6.60 13.23
N ARG A 91 9.73 7.12 12.72
CA ARG A 91 10.79 7.73 13.56
C ARG A 91 10.31 9.00 14.25
N GLU A 92 9.56 9.86 13.55
CA GLU A 92 8.98 11.09 14.11
C GLU A 92 7.96 10.75 15.22
N ALA A 93 7.18 9.69 15.05
CA ALA A 93 6.24 9.19 16.06
C ALA A 93 6.95 8.72 17.34
N VAL A 94 7.99 7.88 17.20
CA VAL A 94 8.78 7.35 18.35
C VAL A 94 9.52 8.48 19.09
N ALA A 95 9.99 9.50 18.38
CA ALA A 95 10.66 10.65 18.98
C ALA A 95 9.72 11.59 19.76
N GLY A 96 8.42 11.28 19.87
CA GLY A 96 7.41 12.11 20.50
C GLY A 96 7.18 13.46 19.77
N GLU A 97 7.56 13.51 18.50
CA GLU A 97 7.42 14.66 17.64
C GLU A 97 6.03 14.67 16.97
N LYS A 98 4.98 14.89 17.77
CA LYS A 98 3.64 15.34 17.33
C LYS A 98 2.84 14.50 16.35
N ILE A 99 2.99 13.20 16.36
CA ILE A 99 1.98 12.30 15.86
C ILE A 99 1.29 11.71 17.10
N ASP A 100 0.28 12.43 17.61
CA ASP A 100 -0.47 12.05 18.82
C ASP A 100 -1.78 11.32 18.48
N ASP A 101 -2.11 11.22 17.19
CA ASP A 101 -3.32 10.55 16.72
C ASP A 101 -3.10 9.02 16.71
N PRO A 102 -3.78 8.27 17.60
CA PRO A 102 -3.62 6.82 17.69
C PRO A 102 -3.93 6.10 16.38
N GLN A 103 -4.94 6.57 15.63
CA GLN A 103 -5.29 5.98 14.34
C GLN A 103 -4.16 6.15 13.33
N LEU A 104 -3.58 7.34 13.24
CA LEU A 104 -2.44 7.59 12.35
C LEU A 104 -1.20 6.77 12.74
N LEU A 105 -0.96 6.58 14.04
CA LEU A 105 0.13 5.71 14.52
C LEU A 105 -0.08 4.27 14.07
N ASP A 106 -1.29 3.74 14.18
CA ASP A 106 -1.62 2.39 13.72
C ASP A 106 -1.53 2.25 12.20
N GLU A 107 -1.99 3.23 11.44
CA GLU A 107 -1.85 3.25 9.97
C GLU A 107 -0.37 3.19 9.55
N ILE A 108 0.49 4.02 10.16
CA ILE A 108 1.94 4.00 9.89
C ILE A 108 2.54 2.64 10.24
N ARG A 109 2.14 2.04 11.36
CA ARG A 109 2.63 0.73 11.81
C ARG A 109 2.20 -0.39 10.87
N VAL A 110 0.93 -0.42 10.48
CA VAL A 110 0.36 -1.43 9.57
C VAL A 110 1.02 -1.31 8.21
N LEU A 111 1.03 -0.12 7.61
CA LEU A 111 1.65 0.09 6.30
C LEU A 111 3.16 -0.25 6.30
N GLY A 112 3.85 0.06 7.39
CA GLY A 112 5.27 -0.30 7.54
C GLY A 112 5.49 -1.82 7.67
N ARG A 113 4.56 -2.57 8.25
CA ARG A 113 4.56 -4.03 8.26
C ARG A 113 4.33 -4.57 6.85
N ASP A 114 3.28 -4.10 6.19
CA ASP A 114 2.90 -4.56 4.85
C ASP A 114 4.02 -4.30 3.82
N GLN A 115 4.72 -3.16 3.94
CA GLN A 115 5.90 -2.88 3.13
C GLN A 115 7.04 -3.87 3.37
N ARG A 116 7.30 -4.27 4.62
CA ARG A 116 8.35 -5.27 4.93
C ARG A 116 7.99 -6.63 4.37
N GLU A 117 6.75 -7.07 4.57
CA GLU A 117 6.25 -8.35 4.07
C GLU A 117 6.28 -8.39 2.53
N ALA A 118 5.75 -7.37 1.87
CA ALA A 118 5.77 -7.28 0.42
C ALA A 118 7.20 -7.21 -0.16
N SER A 119 8.14 -6.55 0.51
CA SER A 119 9.52 -6.40 0.01
C SER A 119 10.32 -7.70 -0.04
N VAL A 120 9.81 -8.79 0.53
CA VAL A 120 10.45 -10.13 0.46
C VAL A 120 10.25 -10.77 -0.92
N ILE A 121 9.20 -10.37 -1.64
CA ILE A 121 8.82 -10.93 -2.93
C ILE A 121 9.18 -9.92 -4.02
N PRO A 122 9.87 -10.33 -5.12
CA PRO A 122 10.06 -9.48 -6.29
C PRO A 122 8.73 -9.04 -6.92
N THR A 123 8.70 -7.86 -7.53
CA THR A 123 7.46 -7.33 -8.15
C THR A 123 6.96 -8.24 -9.27
N GLU A 124 7.87 -8.79 -10.05
CA GLU A 124 7.58 -9.70 -11.17
C GLU A 124 6.91 -10.99 -10.68
N GLU A 125 7.29 -11.49 -9.50
CA GLU A 125 6.66 -12.66 -8.90
C GLU A 125 5.26 -12.33 -8.34
N ALA A 126 5.07 -11.15 -7.74
CA ALA A 126 3.77 -10.71 -7.28
C ALA A 126 2.77 -10.55 -8.44
N GLU A 127 3.24 -10.04 -9.58
CA GLU A 127 2.48 -9.93 -10.83
C GLU A 127 2.12 -11.31 -11.39
N ALA A 128 3.13 -12.19 -11.53
CA ALA A 128 2.94 -13.54 -12.05
C ALA A 128 2.02 -14.38 -11.16
N TRP A 129 2.16 -14.25 -9.85
CA TRP A 129 1.27 -14.94 -8.89
C TRP A 129 -0.18 -14.52 -9.05
N THR A 130 -0.46 -13.20 -9.15
CA THR A 130 -1.83 -12.71 -9.34
C THR A 130 -2.42 -13.20 -10.66
N LYS A 131 -1.65 -13.17 -11.74
CA LYS A 131 -2.09 -13.73 -13.03
C LYS A 131 -2.41 -15.22 -12.93
N LEU A 132 -1.49 -16.00 -12.38
CA LEU A 132 -1.64 -17.45 -12.22
C LEU A 132 -2.88 -17.82 -11.38
N THR A 133 -3.13 -17.10 -10.27
CA THR A 133 -4.30 -17.36 -9.44
C THR A 133 -5.61 -17.03 -10.16
N CYS A 134 -5.66 -15.98 -10.97
CA CYS A 134 -6.83 -15.66 -11.79
C CYS A 134 -7.09 -16.72 -12.88
N GLU A 135 -6.03 -17.23 -13.51
CA GLU A 135 -6.14 -18.31 -14.51
C GLU A 135 -6.59 -19.61 -13.86
N ALA A 136 -6.01 -19.96 -12.71
CA ALA A 136 -6.38 -21.16 -11.95
C ALA A 136 -7.84 -21.12 -11.48
N ASP A 137 -8.32 -19.95 -11.02
CA ASP A 137 -9.71 -19.77 -10.59
C ASP A 137 -10.70 -20.04 -11.75
N ALA A 138 -10.40 -19.54 -12.94
CA ALA A 138 -11.21 -19.79 -14.12
C ALA A 138 -11.28 -21.29 -14.49
N VAL A 139 -10.16 -22.02 -14.38
CA VAL A 139 -10.10 -23.47 -14.59
C VAL A 139 -10.90 -24.20 -13.52
N TRP A 140 -10.72 -23.81 -12.26
CA TRP A 140 -11.43 -24.41 -11.13
C TRP A 140 -12.95 -24.24 -11.23
N HIS A 141 -13.43 -23.05 -11.58
CA HIS A 141 -14.87 -22.82 -11.81
C HIS A 141 -15.45 -23.70 -12.89
N LYS A 142 -14.73 -23.89 -14.00
CA LYS A 142 -15.13 -24.74 -15.10
C LYS A 142 -15.20 -26.23 -14.66
N ALA A 143 -14.16 -26.74 -14.00
CA ALA A 143 -14.09 -28.09 -13.49
C ALA A 143 -15.20 -28.39 -12.47
N LYS A 144 -15.42 -27.46 -11.52
CA LYS A 144 -16.46 -27.53 -10.51
C LYS A 144 -17.85 -27.60 -11.15
N THR A 145 -18.15 -26.78 -12.14
CA THR A 145 -19.46 -26.75 -12.82
C THR A 145 -19.70 -28.04 -13.62
N ALA A 146 -18.66 -28.58 -14.24
CA ALA A 146 -18.72 -29.85 -15.00
C ALA A 146 -18.65 -31.08 -14.09
N ASN A 147 -18.40 -30.94 -12.80
CA ASN A 147 -18.07 -32.00 -11.86
C ASN A 147 -16.90 -32.88 -12.36
N ASP A 148 -15.94 -32.25 -13.03
CA ASP A 148 -14.75 -32.87 -13.62
C ASP A 148 -13.54 -32.61 -12.72
N TRP A 149 -13.30 -33.58 -11.84
CA TRP A 149 -12.16 -33.55 -10.94
C TRP A 149 -11.13 -34.56 -11.39
N PRO A 150 -9.89 -34.18 -11.66
CA PRO A 150 -8.82 -35.13 -11.92
C PRO A 150 -8.64 -36.04 -10.71
N ALA A 151 -8.53 -37.33 -10.96
CA ALA A 151 -8.29 -38.35 -9.97
C ALA A 151 -6.89 -38.21 -9.35
#